data_15bc514f3262e4edde421d333bdbac4f
#
_entry.id   15bc514f3262e4edde421d333bdbac4f
#
_cell.length_a   1.000
_cell.length_b   1.000
_cell.length_c   1.000
_cell.angle_alpha   90.00
_cell.angle_beta   90.00
_cell.angle_gamma   90.00
#
_symmetry.space_group_name_H-M   'P 1'
#
loop_
_entity.id
_entity.type
_entity.pdbx_description
1 polymer ?
#
loop_
_entity_poly.entity_id
_entity_poly.type
_entity_poly.pdbx_seq_one_letter_code
_entity_poly.pdbx_strand_id
1 'polypeptide(L)'
;MQSVNLISDARYTDDRPNVLHAVKTDQLLVDGMYLKPEQRTGWKKHPDADRAYVCVQGSGELVLETIAAGNQLRIPLGPGAVALAPRGVFHDLVAGGQGMVCSALSKFPVRVVEKG
;
A
#
# COMPACT_ATOMS: atom_id res chain seq x y z
N MET A 1 13.52 -20.36 -1.73
CA MET A 1 12.29 -19.86 -2.36
C MET A 1 11.49 -19.07 -1.34
N GLN A 2 11.02 -17.91 -1.72
CA GLN A 2 10.18 -17.07 -0.87
C GLN A 2 8.73 -17.28 -1.27
N SER A 3 7.88 -17.55 -0.28
CA SER A 3 6.46 -17.77 -0.52
C SER A 3 5.68 -17.43 0.75
N VAL A 4 4.60 -16.68 0.61
CA VAL A 4 3.75 -16.25 1.71
C VAL A 4 2.29 -16.32 1.24
N ASN A 5 1.42 -16.81 2.12
CA ASN A 5 -0.02 -16.67 1.89
C ASN A 5 -0.48 -15.40 2.62
N LEU A 6 -0.92 -14.41 1.87
CA LEU A 6 -1.27 -13.09 2.43
C LEU A 6 -2.40 -13.17 3.45
N ILE A 7 -3.31 -14.11 3.32
CA ILE A 7 -4.46 -14.22 4.22
C ILE A 7 -4.13 -15.06 5.43
N SER A 8 -3.62 -16.27 5.24
CA SER A 8 -3.34 -17.17 6.36
C SER A 8 -2.15 -16.73 7.21
N ASP A 9 -1.20 -15.99 6.61
CA ASP A 9 -0.03 -15.47 7.31
C ASP A 9 -0.23 -14.03 7.80
N ALA A 10 -1.47 -13.53 7.82
CA ALA A 10 -1.77 -12.16 8.20
C ALA A 10 -1.31 -11.84 9.63
N ARG A 11 -0.76 -10.65 9.80
CA ARG A 11 -0.37 -10.10 11.10
C ARG A 11 -0.79 -8.64 11.15
N TYR A 12 -1.59 -8.28 12.13
CA TYR A 12 -2.07 -6.91 12.32
C TYR A 12 -1.41 -6.28 13.53
N THR A 13 -1.21 -4.96 13.50
CA THR A 13 -0.68 -4.18 14.61
C THR A 13 -1.68 -3.10 15.01
N ASP A 14 -1.83 -2.83 16.32
CA ASP A 14 -2.87 -1.94 16.81
C ASP A 14 -2.61 -0.46 16.51
N ASP A 15 -1.36 -0.04 16.51
CA ASP A 15 -0.96 1.36 16.42
C ASP A 15 -0.67 1.85 15.01
N ARG A 16 -0.54 0.94 14.06
CA ARG A 16 -0.20 1.29 12.66
C ARG A 16 -0.43 0.09 11.76
N PRO A 17 -0.50 0.30 10.42
CA PRO A 17 -0.50 -0.80 9.48
C PRO A 17 0.77 -1.65 9.63
N ASN A 18 0.63 -2.94 9.50
CA ASN A 18 1.77 -3.85 9.50
C ASN A 18 2.18 -4.18 8.07
N VAL A 19 3.48 -4.14 7.81
CA VAL A 19 4.04 -4.46 6.49
C VAL A 19 4.90 -5.71 6.61
N LEU A 20 4.59 -6.71 5.79
CA LEU A 20 5.35 -7.94 5.68
C LEU A 20 6.07 -7.94 4.33
N HIS A 21 7.40 -8.03 4.35
CA HIS A 21 8.17 -8.20 3.11
C HIS A 21 8.04 -9.66 2.66
N ALA A 22 7.05 -9.92 1.80
CA ALA A 22 6.72 -11.28 1.39
C ALA A 22 7.73 -11.87 0.42
N VAL A 23 8.11 -11.08 -0.59
CA VAL A 23 9.13 -11.46 -1.56
C VAL A 23 10.05 -10.29 -1.78
N LYS A 24 11.35 -10.53 -1.69
CA LYS A 24 12.35 -9.49 -1.89
C LYS A 24 13.56 -10.07 -2.62
N THR A 25 13.84 -9.51 -3.77
CA THR A 25 15.03 -9.84 -4.56
C THR A 25 15.82 -8.56 -4.83
N ASP A 26 16.88 -8.64 -5.59
CA ASP A 26 17.64 -7.44 -6.02
C ASP A 26 16.87 -6.59 -7.04
N GLN A 27 15.74 -7.05 -7.54
CA GLN A 27 14.95 -6.37 -8.58
C GLN A 27 13.49 -6.15 -8.19
N LEU A 28 12.97 -6.88 -7.21
CA LEU A 28 11.53 -6.93 -6.93
C LEU A 28 11.26 -6.92 -5.43
N LEU A 29 10.27 -6.12 -5.04
CA LEU A 29 9.72 -6.13 -3.69
C LEU A 29 8.21 -6.36 -3.78
N VAL A 30 7.73 -7.38 -3.06
CA VAL A 30 6.31 -7.63 -2.88
C VAL A 30 6.03 -7.61 -1.39
N ASP A 31 5.24 -6.63 -0.96
CA ASP A 31 4.85 -6.49 0.44
C ASP A 31 3.42 -6.97 0.64
N GLY A 32 3.16 -7.58 1.79
CA GLY A 32 1.82 -7.70 2.34
C GLY A 32 1.57 -6.54 3.27
N MET A 33 0.42 -5.90 3.14
CA MET A 33 0.05 -4.75 3.97
C MET A 33 -1.25 -5.05 4.68
N TYR A 34 -1.22 -4.99 5.99
CA TYR A 34 -2.34 -5.36 6.85
C TYR A 34 -2.80 -4.14 7.64
N LEU A 35 -4.01 -3.71 7.36
CA LEU A 35 -4.60 -2.53 7.97
C LEU A 35 -5.83 -2.93 8.76
N LYS A 36 -5.85 -2.61 10.05
CA LYS A 36 -7.06 -2.70 10.85
C LYS A 36 -8.05 -1.63 10.41
N PRO A 37 -9.33 -1.75 10.80
CA PRO A 37 -10.31 -0.71 10.46
C PRO A 37 -9.80 0.69 10.74
N GLU A 38 -9.96 1.58 9.76
CA GLU A 38 -9.61 3.01 9.81
C GLU A 38 -8.11 3.31 9.87
N GLN A 39 -7.23 2.32 9.89
CA GLN A 39 -5.80 2.58 9.81
C GLN A 39 -5.40 3.12 8.44
N ARG A 40 -4.32 3.89 8.42
CA ARG A 40 -3.76 4.46 7.20
C ARG A 40 -2.24 4.43 7.25
N THR A 41 -1.61 4.36 6.08
CA THR A 41 -0.14 4.30 5.99
C THR A 41 0.52 5.66 6.21
N GLY A 42 -0.23 6.75 6.08
CA GLY A 42 0.32 8.11 6.09
C GLY A 42 0.80 8.53 4.71
N TRP A 43 0.88 9.84 4.51
CA TRP A 43 1.30 10.40 3.23
C TRP A 43 2.77 10.14 2.97
N LYS A 44 3.07 9.50 1.86
CA LYS A 44 4.43 9.20 1.43
C LYS A 44 4.50 9.09 -0.09
N LYS A 45 5.70 9.17 -0.63
CA LYS A 45 5.94 8.91 -2.05
C LYS A 45 7.18 8.04 -2.23
N HIS A 46 7.25 7.38 -3.36
CA HIS A 46 8.43 6.65 -3.82
C HIS A 46 8.99 7.41 -5.01
N PRO A 47 10.10 8.18 -4.83
CA PRO A 47 10.58 9.06 -5.89
C PRO A 47 10.98 8.35 -7.17
N ASP A 48 11.43 7.10 -7.06
CA ASP A 48 12.07 6.39 -8.16
C ASP A 48 11.26 5.20 -8.67
N ALA A 49 10.11 4.91 -8.08
CA ALA A 49 9.40 3.68 -8.38
C ALA A 49 7.90 3.88 -8.43
N ASP A 50 7.29 3.31 -9.44
CA ASP A 50 5.85 3.06 -9.44
C ASP A 50 5.56 1.94 -8.45
N ARG A 51 4.42 2.01 -7.78
CA ARG A 51 4.02 0.97 -6.85
C ARG A 51 2.56 0.60 -7.08
N ALA A 52 2.33 -0.69 -7.37
CA ALA A 52 0.99 -1.21 -7.57
C ALA A 52 0.45 -1.77 -6.25
N TYR A 53 -0.80 -1.48 -5.96
CA TYR A 53 -1.52 -2.04 -4.82
C TYR A 53 -2.63 -2.93 -5.33
N VAL A 54 -2.69 -4.15 -4.80
CA VAL A 54 -3.73 -5.12 -5.11
C VAL A 54 -4.46 -5.43 -3.81
N CYS A 55 -5.75 -5.11 -3.74
CA CYS A 55 -6.56 -5.45 -2.59
C CYS A 55 -6.99 -6.92 -2.70
N VAL A 56 -6.74 -7.70 -1.65
CA VAL A 56 -7.11 -9.12 -1.62
C VAL A 56 -8.25 -9.40 -0.66
N GLN A 57 -8.46 -8.55 0.34
CA GLN A 57 -9.53 -8.74 1.33
C GLN A 57 -9.89 -7.40 1.98
N GLY A 58 -11.15 -7.23 2.35
CA GLY A 58 -11.62 -6.01 2.96
C GLY A 58 -11.82 -4.90 1.96
N SER A 59 -11.74 -3.66 2.41
CA SER A 59 -11.95 -2.49 1.55
C SER A 59 -11.26 -1.26 2.09
N GLY A 60 -11.08 -0.28 1.22
CA GLY A 60 -10.48 1.00 1.57
C GLY A 60 -10.29 1.86 0.33
N GLU A 61 -9.27 2.71 0.38
CA GLU A 61 -8.96 3.63 -0.70
C GLU A 61 -7.45 3.80 -0.84
N LEU A 62 -6.98 3.98 -2.07
CA LEU A 62 -5.70 4.59 -2.34
C LEU A 62 -5.96 6.05 -2.68
N VAL A 63 -5.41 6.96 -1.88
CA VAL A 63 -5.60 8.39 -2.06
C VAL A 63 -4.33 8.98 -2.65
N LEU A 64 -4.44 9.63 -3.79
CA LEU A 64 -3.32 10.27 -4.48
C LEU A 64 -3.44 11.79 -4.37
N GLU A 65 -2.31 12.46 -4.14
CA GLU A 65 -2.25 13.91 -4.26
C GLU A 65 -2.15 14.25 -5.74
N THR A 66 -3.03 15.15 -6.21
CA THR A 66 -3.01 15.58 -7.60
C THR A 66 -2.01 16.73 -7.80
N ILE A 67 -1.78 17.13 -9.06
CA ILE A 67 -0.86 18.21 -9.40
C ILE A 67 -1.27 19.52 -8.73
N ALA A 68 -2.57 19.79 -8.61
CA ALA A 68 -3.06 20.97 -7.91
C ALA A 68 -3.00 20.73 -6.40
N ALA A 69 -2.24 21.57 -5.68
CA ALA A 69 -2.09 21.44 -4.23
C ALA A 69 -3.44 21.42 -3.53
N GLY A 70 -3.60 20.49 -2.59
CA GLY A 70 -4.83 20.32 -1.82
C GLY A 70 -5.89 19.47 -2.49
N ASN A 71 -5.74 19.12 -3.76
CA ASN A 71 -6.67 18.21 -4.42
C ASN A 71 -6.21 16.77 -4.24
N GLN A 72 -7.18 15.87 -4.20
CA GLN A 72 -6.95 14.44 -4.00
C GLN A 72 -7.80 13.64 -4.97
N LEU A 73 -7.21 12.54 -5.46
CA LEU A 73 -7.94 11.52 -6.20
C LEU A 73 -8.08 10.32 -5.28
N ARG A 74 -9.32 9.87 -5.05
CA ARG A 74 -9.61 8.72 -4.20
C ARG A 74 -9.99 7.54 -5.07
N ILE A 75 -9.20 6.46 -4.98
CA ILE A 75 -9.43 5.26 -5.75
C ILE A 75 -9.97 4.19 -4.80
N PRO A 76 -11.24 3.79 -4.93
CA PRO A 76 -11.80 2.77 -4.06
C PRO A 76 -11.15 1.41 -4.33
N LEU A 77 -10.87 0.67 -3.25
CA LEU A 77 -10.30 -0.66 -3.30
C LEU A 77 -11.23 -1.65 -2.61
N GLY A 78 -11.51 -2.73 -3.30
CA GLY A 78 -12.16 -3.90 -2.76
C GLY A 78 -11.45 -5.14 -3.28
N PRO A 79 -11.88 -6.36 -2.91
CA PRO A 79 -11.19 -7.58 -3.33
C PRO A 79 -11.04 -7.66 -4.85
N GLY A 80 -9.81 -7.83 -5.31
CA GLY A 80 -9.47 -7.89 -6.72
C GLY A 80 -9.13 -6.55 -7.37
N ALA A 81 -9.33 -5.42 -6.67
CA ALA A 81 -8.99 -4.11 -7.22
C ALA A 81 -7.48 -3.91 -7.26
N VAL A 82 -7.01 -3.28 -8.33
CA VAL A 82 -5.61 -2.92 -8.52
C VAL A 82 -5.53 -1.41 -8.76
N ALA A 83 -4.63 -0.73 -8.06
CA ALA A 83 -4.42 0.69 -8.23
C ALA A 83 -2.92 1.00 -8.25
N LEU A 84 -2.55 2.07 -8.96
CA LEU A 84 -1.17 2.49 -9.10
C LEU A 84 -0.92 3.77 -8.31
N ALA A 85 0.13 3.77 -7.49
CA ALA A 85 0.75 4.97 -6.97
C ALA A 85 1.95 5.30 -7.86
N PRO A 86 1.84 6.33 -8.73
CA PRO A 86 2.92 6.67 -9.63
C PRO A 86 4.14 7.18 -8.86
N ARG A 87 5.33 6.96 -9.42
CA ARG A 87 6.55 7.49 -8.83
C ARG A 87 6.45 8.99 -8.62
N GLY A 88 6.96 9.46 -7.50
CA GLY A 88 7.00 10.89 -7.18
C GLY A 88 5.68 11.50 -6.74
N VAL A 89 4.60 10.73 -6.66
CA VAL A 89 3.29 11.21 -6.24
C VAL A 89 3.03 10.81 -4.79
N PHE A 90 2.74 11.78 -3.93
CA PHE A 90 2.34 11.50 -2.57
C PHE A 90 1.02 10.74 -2.55
N HIS A 91 0.96 9.70 -1.75
CA HIS A 91 -0.22 8.85 -1.64
C HIS A 91 -0.37 8.33 -0.22
N ASP A 92 -1.57 7.85 0.08
CA ASP A 92 -1.93 7.28 1.36
C ASP A 92 -2.88 6.11 1.13
N LEU A 93 -2.60 4.99 1.75
CA LEU A 93 -3.47 3.81 1.72
C LEU A 93 -4.30 3.83 2.99
N VAL A 94 -5.62 3.86 2.85
CA VAL A 94 -6.55 4.04 3.96
C VAL A 94 -7.53 2.89 4.00
N ALA A 95 -7.60 2.19 5.14
CA ALA A 95 -8.56 1.12 5.31
C ALA A 95 -9.94 1.67 5.64
N GLY A 96 -10.96 0.98 5.16
CA GLY A 96 -12.35 1.22 5.54
C GLY A 96 -12.71 0.56 6.86
N GLY A 97 -14.00 0.49 7.15
CA GLY A 97 -14.53 0.03 8.44
C GLY A 97 -14.32 -1.47 8.72
N GLN A 98 -13.91 -2.25 7.72
CA GLN A 98 -13.65 -3.68 7.87
C GLN A 98 -12.16 -4.02 7.85
N GLY A 99 -11.31 -3.02 7.74
CA GLY A 99 -9.89 -3.25 7.52
C GLY A 99 -9.60 -3.65 6.09
N MET A 100 -8.32 -3.92 5.80
CA MET A 100 -7.91 -4.24 4.44
C MET A 100 -6.62 -5.03 4.43
N VAL A 101 -6.54 -6.00 3.52
CA VAL A 101 -5.30 -6.70 3.19
C VAL A 101 -4.97 -6.38 1.76
N CYS A 102 -3.78 -5.80 1.54
CA CYS A 102 -3.27 -5.48 0.21
C CYS A 102 -1.92 -6.12 -0.01
N SER A 103 -1.61 -6.35 -1.28
CA SER A 103 -0.25 -6.60 -1.73
C SER A 103 0.27 -5.35 -2.43
N ALA A 104 1.48 -4.94 -2.13
CA ALA A 104 2.13 -3.82 -2.78
C ALA A 104 3.36 -4.31 -3.52
N LEU A 105 3.45 -3.97 -4.80
CA LEU A 105 4.48 -4.46 -5.71
C LEU A 105 5.26 -3.31 -6.30
N SER A 106 6.57 -3.38 -6.22
CA SER A 106 7.46 -2.38 -6.83
C SER A 106 8.80 -3.02 -7.19
N LYS A 107 9.62 -2.25 -7.92
CA LYS A 107 11.02 -2.63 -8.07
C LYS A 107 11.73 -2.51 -6.73
N PHE A 108 12.88 -3.13 -6.61
CA PHE A 108 13.77 -2.98 -5.47
C PHE A 108 15.19 -2.65 -5.97
N PRO A 109 15.94 -1.74 -5.32
CA PRO A 109 15.55 -0.98 -4.12
C PRO A 109 14.52 0.11 -4.40
N VAL A 110 13.80 0.50 -3.36
CA VAL A 110 12.80 1.55 -3.41
C VAL A 110 13.00 2.50 -2.23
N ARG A 111 13.01 3.81 -2.51
CA ARG A 111 13.11 4.83 -1.47
C ARG A 111 11.72 5.30 -1.06
N VAL A 112 11.62 5.75 0.18
CA VAL A 112 10.38 6.31 0.73
C VAL A 112 10.66 7.71 1.25
N VAL A 113 9.81 8.67 0.88
CA VAL A 113 9.86 10.03 1.41
C VAL A 113 8.50 10.31 2.06
N GLU A 114 8.52 10.62 3.33
CA GLU A 114 7.31 10.99 4.05
C GLU A 114 7.03 12.48 3.86
N LYS A 115 5.75 12.82 3.78
CA LYS A 115 5.32 14.20 3.69
C LYS A 115 5.39 14.84 5.07
N GLY A 116 6.26 15.81 5.19
CA GLY A 116 6.48 16.53 6.44
C GLY A 116 5.45 17.59 6.73
#